data_8c5187c458a285545ec91f1dae9c2a0d
#
_entry.id   8c5187c458a285545ec91f1dae9c2a0d
#
_cell.length_a   1.000
_cell.length_b   1.000
_cell.length_c   1.000
_cell.angle_alpha   90.00
_cell.angle_beta   90.00
_cell.angle_gamma   90.00
#
_symmetry.space_group_name_H-M   'P 1'
#
loop_
_entity.id
_entity.type
_entity.pdbx_description
1 polymer ?
#
loop_
_entity_poly.entity_id
_entity_poly.type
_entity_poly.pdbx_seq_one_letter_code
_entity_poly.pdbx_strand_id
1 'polypeptide(L)'
;MEFPERIYTEEEHKKAKQLTDAGYKHDLKVIGDSNFKAKVNQALDLTKTAGFYDFLRTYFRQIIEIDGITQLRETEVAVWANKFAVQNPVDFASLLMQKAYHMKEYLEGELYYGGASEKRTVQKRIEFLETLKNKTLDNEVKTECERLLEMWRESSLAY
;
A
#
# COMPACT_ATOMS: atom_id res chain seq x y z
N MET A 1 7.68 4.85 23.09
CA MET A 1 6.82 5.27 21.96
C MET A 1 7.61 6.16 21.03
N GLU A 2 7.66 5.79 19.78
CA GLU A 2 8.27 6.66 18.79
C GLU A 2 7.24 7.65 18.30
N PHE A 3 7.64 8.91 18.24
CA PHE A 3 6.82 9.93 17.59
C PHE A 3 6.96 9.79 16.08
N PRO A 4 5.95 10.17 15.30
CA PRO A 4 6.12 10.19 13.86
C PRO A 4 7.29 11.09 13.49
N GLU A 5 8.10 10.66 12.54
CA GLU A 5 9.25 11.45 12.08
C GLU A 5 8.84 12.82 11.54
N ARG A 6 7.58 12.94 11.15
CA ARG A 6 7.04 14.17 10.59
C ARG A 6 5.70 14.50 11.20
N ILE A 7 5.56 15.77 11.58
CA ILE A 7 4.31 16.34 12.03
C ILE A 7 3.83 17.26 10.90
N TYR A 8 2.66 16.94 10.35
CA TYR A 8 2.11 17.70 9.24
C TYR A 8 1.25 18.87 9.75
N THR A 9 1.37 20.01 9.06
CA THR A 9 0.53 21.18 9.33
C THR A 9 -0.88 20.95 8.79
N GLU A 10 -1.84 21.78 9.23
CA GLU A 10 -3.20 21.74 8.68
C GLU A 10 -3.23 22.01 7.18
N GLU A 11 -2.36 22.91 6.70
CA GLU A 11 -2.24 23.21 5.27
C GLU A 11 -1.76 22.02 4.47
N GLU A 12 -0.77 21.29 4.99
CA GLU A 12 -0.25 20.08 4.36
C GLU A 12 -1.31 19.00 4.29
N HIS A 13 -2.06 18.81 5.38
CA HIS A 13 -3.18 17.86 5.44
C HIS A 13 -4.27 18.23 4.43
N LYS A 14 -4.63 19.51 4.35
CA LYS A 14 -5.63 20.02 3.41
C LYS A 14 -5.19 19.80 1.97
N LYS A 15 -3.92 20.04 1.67
CA LYS A 15 -3.35 19.81 0.33
C LYS A 15 -3.42 18.33 -0.04
N ALA A 16 -3.03 17.45 0.88
CA ALA A 16 -3.10 16.00 0.66
C ALA A 16 -4.54 15.55 0.39
N LYS A 17 -5.49 16.07 1.16
CA LYS A 17 -6.90 15.77 0.96
C LYS A 17 -7.42 16.25 -0.40
N GLN A 18 -7.03 17.45 -0.82
CA GLN A 18 -7.40 17.97 -2.14
C GLN A 18 -6.84 17.09 -3.26
N LEU A 19 -5.58 16.67 -3.17
CA LEU A 19 -4.98 15.77 -4.14
C LEU A 19 -5.69 14.42 -4.18
N THR A 20 -6.06 13.90 -3.03
CA THR A 20 -6.79 12.63 -2.92
C THR A 20 -8.17 12.74 -3.57
N ASP A 21 -8.92 13.79 -3.26
CA ASP A 21 -10.25 14.01 -3.81
C ASP A 21 -10.23 14.20 -5.33
N ALA A 22 -9.19 14.83 -5.85
CA ALA A 22 -9.04 15.10 -7.29
C ALA A 22 -8.61 13.87 -8.10
N GLY A 23 -8.03 12.86 -7.46
CA GLY A 23 -7.24 11.88 -8.17
C GLY A 23 -7.86 10.53 -8.45
N TYR A 24 -9.00 10.27 -7.91
CA TYR A 24 -9.62 8.94 -8.00
C TYR A 24 -9.90 8.46 -9.44
N LYS A 25 -9.92 9.36 -10.41
CA LYS A 25 -10.23 9.04 -11.81
C LYS A 25 -9.01 8.86 -12.72
N HIS A 26 -7.80 8.99 -12.22
CA HIS A 26 -6.61 8.84 -13.04
C HIS A 26 -5.82 7.57 -12.67
N ASP A 27 -4.94 7.14 -13.55
CA ASP A 27 -4.08 6.00 -13.30
C ASP A 27 -2.92 6.38 -12.39
N LEU A 28 -2.48 5.40 -11.59
CA LEU A 28 -1.28 5.55 -10.77
C LEU A 28 -0.05 5.70 -11.66
N LYS A 29 0.72 6.74 -11.42
CA LYS A 29 1.98 6.97 -12.13
C LYS A 29 3.11 6.20 -11.44
N VAL A 30 3.85 5.43 -12.21
CA VAL A 30 5.00 4.66 -11.70
C VAL A 30 6.27 5.27 -12.25
N ILE A 31 7.20 5.64 -11.37
CA ILE A 31 8.45 6.30 -11.73
C ILE A 31 9.61 5.44 -11.23
N GLY A 32 10.47 4.99 -12.14
CA GLY A 32 11.61 4.16 -11.83
C GLY A 32 12.20 3.55 -13.09
N ASP A 33 13.15 2.62 -12.93
CA ASP A 33 13.73 1.90 -14.07
C ASP A 33 12.74 0.86 -14.63
N SER A 34 13.15 0.20 -15.71
CA SER A 34 12.29 -0.76 -16.43
C SER A 34 11.89 -1.95 -15.56
N ASN A 35 12.81 -2.48 -14.75
CA ASN A 35 12.50 -3.60 -13.85
C ASN A 35 11.51 -3.17 -12.76
N PHE A 36 11.76 -2.04 -12.12
CA PHE A 36 10.87 -1.49 -11.10
C PHE A 36 9.46 -1.31 -11.66
N LYS A 37 9.34 -0.66 -12.82
CA LYS A 37 8.03 -0.43 -13.46
C LYS A 37 7.30 -1.73 -13.77
N ALA A 38 8.02 -2.72 -14.31
CA ALA A 38 7.43 -4.02 -14.64
C ALA A 38 6.88 -4.72 -13.38
N LYS A 39 7.64 -4.72 -12.30
CA LYS A 39 7.24 -5.35 -11.04
C LYS A 39 6.06 -4.63 -10.39
N VAL A 40 6.10 -3.29 -10.36
CA VAL A 40 4.98 -2.50 -9.82
C VAL A 40 3.73 -2.70 -10.67
N ASN A 41 3.84 -2.73 -11.99
CA ASN A 41 2.68 -2.96 -12.85
C ASN A 41 2.09 -4.35 -12.63
N GLN A 42 2.90 -5.38 -12.39
CA GLN A 42 2.41 -6.70 -11.99
C GLN A 42 1.60 -6.62 -10.69
N ALA A 43 2.12 -5.90 -9.69
CA ALA A 43 1.42 -5.72 -8.43
C ALA A 43 0.10 -4.97 -8.63
N LEU A 44 0.09 -3.93 -9.45
CA LEU A 44 -1.14 -3.17 -9.74
C LEU A 44 -2.18 -4.03 -10.47
N ASP A 45 -1.75 -4.91 -11.38
CA ASP A 45 -2.65 -5.86 -12.03
C ASP A 45 -3.30 -6.80 -11.02
N LEU A 46 -2.56 -7.24 -10.00
CA LEU A 46 -3.10 -8.04 -8.91
C LEU A 46 -4.14 -7.27 -8.09
N THR A 47 -3.91 -5.98 -7.87
CA THR A 47 -4.91 -5.15 -7.18
C THR A 47 -6.17 -4.98 -8.02
N LYS A 48 -6.07 -4.94 -9.34
CA LYS A 48 -7.23 -4.94 -10.24
C LYS A 48 -7.99 -6.25 -10.17
N THR A 49 -7.29 -7.36 -10.17
CA THR A 49 -7.90 -8.70 -10.02
C THR A 49 -8.68 -8.80 -8.72
N ALA A 50 -8.14 -8.31 -7.62
CA ALA A 50 -8.79 -8.33 -6.32
C ALA A 50 -9.89 -7.27 -6.16
N GLY A 51 -9.97 -6.30 -7.08
CA GLY A 51 -10.99 -5.24 -7.03
C GLY A 51 -10.63 -4.05 -6.16
N PHE A 52 -9.34 -3.82 -5.89
CA PHE A 52 -8.87 -2.75 -5.02
C PHE A 52 -8.10 -1.63 -5.74
N TYR A 53 -7.98 -1.69 -7.06
CA TYR A 53 -7.22 -0.68 -7.78
C TYR A 53 -7.80 0.73 -7.60
N ASP A 54 -9.13 0.87 -7.65
CA ASP A 54 -9.77 2.17 -7.46
C ASP A 54 -9.54 2.71 -6.05
N PHE A 55 -9.52 1.83 -5.05
CA PHE A 55 -9.17 2.22 -3.69
C PHE A 55 -7.74 2.76 -3.64
N LEU A 56 -6.79 2.08 -4.27
CA LEU A 56 -5.39 2.54 -4.28
C LEU A 56 -5.24 3.89 -4.96
N ARG A 57 -5.80 4.07 -6.14
CA ARG A 57 -5.66 5.33 -6.88
C ARG A 57 -6.43 6.49 -6.26
N THR A 58 -7.34 6.19 -5.33
CA THR A 58 -7.95 7.22 -4.50
C THR A 58 -6.94 7.85 -3.55
N TYR A 59 -6.05 7.03 -2.97
CA TYR A 59 -5.14 7.46 -1.91
C TYR A 59 -3.71 7.70 -2.39
N PHE A 60 -3.36 7.29 -3.60
CA PHE A 60 -2.03 7.53 -4.17
C PHE A 60 -2.13 8.19 -5.54
N ARG A 61 -1.10 8.96 -5.89
CA ARG A 61 -0.87 9.51 -7.22
C ARG A 61 0.29 8.85 -7.91
N GLN A 62 1.32 8.51 -7.14
CA GLN A 62 2.59 8.04 -7.67
C GLN A 62 3.17 6.93 -6.80
N ILE A 63 3.90 6.05 -7.45
CA ILE A 63 4.77 5.07 -6.81
C ILE A 63 6.15 5.31 -7.41
N ILE A 64 7.12 5.68 -6.57
CA ILE A 64 8.42 6.16 -7.00
C ILE A 64 9.52 5.27 -6.44
N GLU A 65 10.43 4.83 -7.32
CA GLU A 65 11.60 4.06 -6.91
C GLU A 65 12.59 4.93 -6.13
N ILE A 66 13.06 4.39 -4.99
CA ILE A 66 14.12 4.99 -4.19
C ILE A 66 15.13 3.93 -3.76
N ASP A 67 16.29 4.36 -3.33
CA ASP A 67 17.32 3.48 -2.76
C ASP A 67 17.16 3.26 -1.25
N GLY A 68 16.37 4.10 -0.58
CA GLY A 68 16.15 4.05 0.85
C GLY A 68 15.02 3.11 1.27
N ILE A 69 14.54 3.30 2.49
CA ILE A 69 13.46 2.50 3.07
C ILE A 69 12.12 2.88 2.42
N THR A 70 11.33 1.87 2.08
CA THR A 70 9.98 2.07 1.56
C THR A 70 9.14 2.86 2.56
N GLN A 71 8.48 3.92 2.09
CA GLN A 71 7.74 4.83 2.97
C GLN A 71 6.56 5.47 2.26
N LEU A 72 5.53 5.77 3.04
CA LEU A 72 4.43 6.62 2.59
C LEU A 72 4.84 8.08 2.71
N ARG A 73 4.59 8.84 1.65
CA ARG A 73 4.82 10.30 1.62
C ARG A 73 3.45 10.98 1.58
N GLU A 74 2.89 11.23 2.74
CA GLU A 74 1.50 11.66 2.90
C GLU A 74 1.21 12.97 2.16
N THR A 75 2.07 13.98 2.31
CA THR A 75 1.85 15.28 1.67
C THR A 75 1.99 15.25 0.15
N GLU A 76 2.68 14.26 -0.38
CA GLU A 76 2.86 14.08 -1.83
C GLU A 76 1.85 13.08 -2.40
N VAL A 77 1.07 12.45 -1.54
CA VAL A 77 0.10 11.41 -1.90
C VAL A 77 0.80 10.33 -2.73
N ALA A 78 1.95 9.86 -2.22
CA ALA A 78 2.82 8.95 -2.96
C ALA A 78 3.42 7.87 -2.06
N VAL A 79 3.80 6.75 -2.67
CA VAL A 79 4.61 5.73 -2.03
C VAL A 79 6.01 5.80 -2.64
N TRP A 80 7.02 5.93 -1.79
CA TRP A 80 8.42 5.80 -2.17
C TRP A 80 8.84 4.37 -1.86
N ALA A 81 9.18 3.59 -2.87
CA ALA A 81 9.43 2.17 -2.72
C ALA A 81 10.87 1.80 -3.07
N ASN A 82 11.48 1.02 -2.19
CA ASN A 82 12.79 0.43 -2.48
C ASN A 82 12.64 -0.62 -3.58
N LYS A 83 13.61 -0.65 -4.51
CA LYS A 83 13.59 -1.58 -5.65
C LYS A 83 13.52 -3.06 -5.24
N PHE A 84 14.01 -3.40 -4.06
CA PHE A 84 13.93 -4.78 -3.57
C PHE A 84 12.55 -5.13 -3.03
N ALA A 85 11.82 -4.15 -2.50
CA ALA A 85 10.48 -4.36 -1.96
C ALA A 85 9.45 -4.74 -3.03
N VAL A 86 9.70 -4.38 -4.28
CA VAL A 86 8.75 -4.63 -5.39
C VAL A 86 8.99 -5.96 -6.11
N GLN A 87 10.06 -6.69 -5.77
CA GLN A 87 10.43 -7.91 -6.49
C GLN A 87 9.43 -9.05 -6.31
N ASN A 88 8.68 -9.06 -5.22
CA ASN A 88 7.55 -9.96 -5.04
C ASN A 88 6.24 -9.19 -5.25
N PRO A 89 5.61 -9.27 -6.43
CA PRO A 89 4.43 -8.45 -6.72
C PRO A 89 3.23 -8.72 -5.81
N VAL A 90 3.05 -9.95 -5.34
CA VAL A 90 1.95 -10.30 -4.43
C VAL A 90 2.15 -9.60 -3.09
N ASP A 91 3.34 -9.69 -2.53
CA ASP A 91 3.67 -9.03 -1.27
C ASP A 91 3.61 -7.51 -1.42
N PHE A 92 4.16 -6.97 -2.49
CA PHE A 92 4.13 -5.52 -2.73
C PHE A 92 2.69 -4.99 -2.90
N ALA A 93 1.82 -5.74 -3.58
CA ALA A 93 0.42 -5.37 -3.71
C ALA A 93 -0.24 -5.28 -2.32
N SER A 94 0.02 -6.23 -1.43
CA SER A 94 -0.50 -6.19 -0.07
C SER A 94 0.08 -5.02 0.74
N LEU A 95 1.36 -4.68 0.52
CA LEU A 95 2.00 -3.52 1.13
C LEU A 95 1.32 -2.21 0.69
N LEU A 96 0.98 -2.10 -0.59
CA LEU A 96 0.26 -0.93 -1.10
C LEU A 96 -1.09 -0.78 -0.40
N MET A 97 -1.79 -1.88 -0.14
CA MET A 97 -3.05 -1.82 0.62
C MET A 97 -2.83 -1.27 2.02
N GLN A 98 -1.78 -1.71 2.70
CA GLN A 98 -1.42 -1.19 4.03
C GLN A 98 -1.15 0.31 3.98
N LYS A 99 -0.36 0.77 3.01
CA LYS A 99 -0.04 2.19 2.85
C LYS A 99 -1.27 3.03 2.51
N ALA A 100 -2.18 2.49 1.70
CA ALA A 100 -3.42 3.18 1.36
C ALA A 100 -4.32 3.37 2.59
N TYR A 101 -4.40 2.38 3.47
CA TYR A 101 -5.14 2.52 4.72
C TYR A 101 -4.48 3.51 5.68
N HIS A 102 -3.15 3.56 5.75
CA HIS A 102 -2.44 4.58 6.51
C HIS A 102 -2.79 5.98 5.99
N MET A 103 -2.81 6.15 4.67
CA MET A 103 -3.18 7.43 4.05
C MET A 103 -4.62 7.81 4.38
N LYS A 104 -5.54 6.85 4.32
CA LYS A 104 -6.94 7.04 4.69
C LYS A 104 -7.06 7.49 6.15
N GLU A 105 -6.39 6.80 7.06
CA GLU A 105 -6.40 7.16 8.49
C GLU A 105 -5.84 8.56 8.72
N TYR A 106 -4.74 8.90 8.04
CA TYR A 106 -4.15 10.24 8.10
C TYR A 106 -5.17 11.31 7.65
N LEU A 107 -5.84 11.09 6.52
CA LEU A 107 -6.80 12.07 5.99
C LEU A 107 -8.04 12.21 6.86
N GLU A 108 -8.44 11.16 7.57
CA GLU A 108 -9.58 11.18 8.49
C GLU A 108 -9.21 11.75 9.87
N GLY A 109 -7.95 12.11 10.07
CA GLY A 109 -7.47 12.63 11.36
C GLY A 109 -7.30 11.55 12.42
N GLU A 110 -7.32 10.28 12.04
CA GLU A 110 -7.11 9.17 12.96
C GLU A 110 -5.63 8.96 13.24
N LEU A 111 -5.36 8.25 14.33
CA LEU A 111 -4.01 7.83 14.67
C LEU A 111 -3.56 6.75 13.67
N TYR A 112 -2.60 7.09 12.82
CA TYR A 112 -2.14 6.21 11.74
C TYR A 112 -0.75 5.60 12.00
N TYR A 113 -0.30 5.65 13.25
CA TYR A 113 0.97 5.05 13.69
C TYR A 113 0.78 4.38 15.05
N GLY A 114 1.79 3.57 15.46
CA GLY A 114 1.73 2.83 16.72
C GLY A 114 1.08 1.45 16.57
N GLY A 115 1.04 0.70 17.64
CA GLY A 115 0.63 -0.70 17.65
C GLY A 115 -0.79 -0.96 17.15
N ALA A 116 -1.75 -0.10 17.52
CA ALA A 116 -3.14 -0.26 17.11
C ALA A 116 -3.30 -0.03 15.60
N SER A 117 -2.63 0.98 15.05
CA SER A 117 -2.66 1.24 13.62
C SER A 117 -1.98 0.11 12.83
N GLU A 118 -0.84 -0.38 13.30
CA GLU A 118 -0.16 -1.52 12.68
C GLU A 118 -1.05 -2.75 12.63
N LYS A 119 -1.74 -3.05 13.72
CA LYS A 119 -2.65 -4.19 13.78
C LYS A 119 -3.79 -4.06 12.76
N ARG A 120 -4.41 -2.88 12.65
CA ARG A 120 -5.48 -2.63 11.67
C ARG A 120 -4.99 -2.79 10.24
N THR A 121 -3.82 -2.24 9.93
CA THR A 121 -3.28 -2.25 8.58
C THR A 121 -2.73 -3.62 8.17
N VAL A 122 -2.18 -4.39 9.10
CA VAL A 122 -1.82 -5.79 8.86
C VAL A 122 -3.07 -6.61 8.54
N GLN A 123 -4.18 -6.35 9.25
CA GLN A 123 -5.45 -7.00 8.95
C GLN A 123 -5.91 -6.68 7.52
N LYS A 124 -5.66 -5.47 7.02
CA LYS A 124 -5.98 -5.10 5.64
C LYS A 124 -5.12 -5.84 4.61
N ARG A 125 -3.86 -6.09 4.94
CA ARG A 125 -3.01 -6.96 4.10
C ARG A 125 -3.60 -8.37 4.02
N ILE A 126 -4.03 -8.91 5.13
CA ILE A 126 -4.64 -10.26 5.21
C ILE A 126 -5.92 -10.30 4.37
N GLU A 127 -6.81 -9.32 4.51
CA GLU A 127 -8.04 -9.24 3.73
C GLU A 127 -7.76 -9.17 2.22
N PHE A 128 -6.77 -8.38 1.83
CA PHE A 128 -6.35 -8.30 0.42
C PHE A 128 -5.89 -9.66 -0.10
N LEU A 129 -5.01 -10.33 0.64
CA LEU A 129 -4.45 -11.62 0.22
C LEU A 129 -5.54 -12.70 0.12
N GLU A 130 -6.49 -12.71 1.04
CA GLU A 130 -7.63 -13.64 0.99
C GLU A 130 -8.50 -13.37 -0.24
N THR A 131 -8.79 -12.11 -0.52
CA THR A 131 -9.58 -11.71 -1.69
C THR A 131 -8.87 -12.08 -2.98
N LEU A 132 -7.59 -11.79 -3.08
CA LEU A 132 -6.79 -12.11 -4.26
C LEU A 132 -6.74 -13.62 -4.49
N LYS A 133 -6.49 -14.40 -3.43
CA LYS A 133 -6.46 -15.86 -3.50
C LYS A 133 -7.77 -16.40 -4.08
N ASN A 134 -8.90 -15.85 -3.65
CA ASN A 134 -10.21 -16.33 -4.10
C ASN A 134 -10.56 -15.90 -5.53
N LYS A 135 -10.03 -14.80 -6.00
CA LYS A 135 -10.37 -14.23 -7.32
C LYS A 135 -9.39 -14.59 -8.43
N THR A 136 -8.12 -14.84 -8.10
CA THR A 136 -7.12 -15.13 -9.13
C THR A 136 -7.33 -16.51 -9.74
N LEU A 137 -7.01 -16.61 -11.04
CA LEU A 137 -6.97 -17.89 -11.75
C LEU A 137 -5.56 -18.46 -11.84
N ASP A 138 -4.57 -17.71 -11.39
CA ASP A 138 -3.16 -18.09 -11.43
C ASP A 138 -2.80 -18.89 -10.19
N ASN A 139 -2.42 -20.17 -10.36
CA ASN A 139 -2.08 -21.05 -9.26
C ASN A 139 -0.82 -20.62 -8.50
N GLU A 140 0.13 -20.00 -9.18
CA GLU A 140 1.35 -19.49 -8.52
C GLU A 140 1.00 -18.32 -7.60
N VAL A 141 0.09 -17.44 -8.04
CA VAL A 141 -0.42 -16.34 -7.22
C VAL A 141 -1.17 -16.88 -6.00
N LYS A 142 -2.03 -17.90 -6.20
CA LYS A 142 -2.75 -18.54 -5.07
C LYS A 142 -1.79 -19.10 -4.04
N THR A 143 -0.77 -19.81 -4.48
CA THR A 143 0.24 -20.42 -3.60
C THR A 143 1.00 -19.34 -2.83
N GLU A 144 1.38 -18.26 -3.48
CA GLU A 144 2.06 -17.16 -2.82
C GLU A 144 1.16 -16.44 -1.81
N CYS A 145 -0.12 -16.27 -2.14
CA CYS A 145 -1.09 -15.72 -1.19
C CYS A 145 -1.19 -16.59 0.07
N GLU A 146 -1.25 -17.91 -0.09
CA GLU A 146 -1.32 -18.85 1.04
C GLU A 146 -0.08 -18.75 1.92
N ARG A 147 1.11 -18.67 1.31
CA ARG A 147 2.37 -18.53 2.05
C ARG A 147 2.41 -17.24 2.85
N LEU A 148 2.03 -16.13 2.22
CA LEU A 148 2.03 -14.82 2.88
C LEU A 148 0.94 -14.73 3.95
N LEU A 149 -0.23 -15.33 3.71
CA LEU A 149 -1.31 -15.37 4.70
C LEU A 149 -0.89 -16.08 5.96
N GLU A 150 -0.20 -17.22 5.84
CA GLU A 150 0.32 -17.96 6.99
C GLU A 150 1.29 -17.08 7.78
N MET A 151 2.23 -16.44 7.09
CA MET A 151 3.22 -15.56 7.70
C MET A 151 2.56 -14.39 8.45
N TRP A 152 1.59 -13.71 7.82
CA TRP A 152 0.94 -12.55 8.44
C TRP A 152 0.00 -12.94 9.58
N ARG A 153 -0.65 -14.08 9.52
CA ARG A 153 -1.50 -14.58 10.62
C ARG A 153 -0.67 -14.91 11.85
N GLU A 154 0.48 -15.54 11.67
CA GLU A 154 1.42 -15.79 12.78
C GLU A 154 1.91 -14.46 13.37
N SER A 155 2.27 -13.52 12.53
CA SER A 155 2.71 -12.19 12.97
C SER A 155 1.62 -11.46 13.74
N SER A 156 0.36 -11.56 13.30
CA SER A 156 -0.76 -10.88 13.95
C SER A 156 -1.07 -11.44 15.34
N LEU A 157 -0.74 -12.69 15.60
CA LEU A 157 -0.92 -13.28 16.92
C LEU A 157 0.04 -12.70 17.97
N ALA A 158 1.11 -12.03 17.52
CA ALA A 158 2.09 -11.40 18.40
C ALA A 158 1.68 -10.01 18.88
N TYR A 159 0.62 -9.43 18.34
CA TYR A 159 0.16 -8.08 18.70
C TYR A 159 -0.88 -8.10 19.82
#